data_0ab0d775d828776f77aa0bc2af5f8790
#
_entry.id   0ab0d775d828776f77aa0bc2af5f8790
#
_cell.length_a   1.000
_cell.length_b   1.000
_cell.length_c   1.000
_cell.angle_alpha   90.00
_cell.angle_beta   90.00
_cell.angle_gamma   90.00
#
_symmetry.space_group_name_H-M   'P 1'
#
loop_
_entity.id
_entity.type
_entity.pdbx_description
1 polymer ?
#
loop_
_entity_poly.entity_id
_entity_poly.type
_entity_poly.pdbx_seq_one_letter_code
_entity_poly.pdbx_strand_id
1 'polypeptide(L)' 'MVASHQPGLGVVTRIRDIKFKHFARPGDTLTMKVTLDDQVDNAYYMSGTIHIGDKLILKIIFQAALLPPEQ' A
#
# COMPACT_ATOMS: atom_id res chain seq x y z
N MET A 1 -2.44 -11.58 -6.13
CA MET A 1 -3.18 -12.27 -5.35
C MET A 1 -4.31 -11.56 -4.84
N VAL A 2 -5.27 -12.12 -4.54
CA VAL A 2 -6.49 -11.47 -4.25
C VAL A 2 -7.15 -12.06 -3.04
N ALA A 3 -7.68 -11.23 -2.21
CA ALA A 3 -8.42 -11.67 -1.07
C ALA A 3 -9.86 -11.88 -1.47
N SER A 4 -10.13 -12.95 -2.10
CA SER A 4 -11.39 -13.11 -2.78
C SER A 4 -12.56 -13.39 -1.87
N HIS A 5 -12.35 -13.66 -0.57
CA HIS A 5 -13.50 -13.83 0.27
C HIS A 5 -13.83 -12.62 1.06
N GLN A 6 -13.35 -11.50 0.72
CA GLN A 6 -13.71 -10.26 1.39
C GLN A 6 -15.12 -9.87 0.99
N PRO A 7 -15.92 -9.32 1.89
CA PRO A 7 -17.25 -8.85 1.52
C PRO A 7 -17.21 -7.65 0.59
N GLY A 8 -16.11 -6.94 0.57
CA GLY A 8 -15.89 -5.87 -0.38
C GLY A 8 -14.54 -6.06 -1.00
N LEU A 9 -14.27 -5.35 -2.06
CA LEU A 9 -13.00 -5.47 -2.75
C LEU A 9 -12.29 -4.13 -2.70
N GLY A 10 -11.12 -4.15 -2.08
CA GLY A 10 -10.28 -2.96 -2.04
C GLY A 10 -9.44 -2.87 -3.28
N VAL A 11 -9.47 -1.73 -3.95
CA VAL A 11 -8.68 -1.52 -5.14
C VAL A 11 -7.90 -0.24 -5.00
N VAL A 12 -6.69 -0.23 -5.55
CA VAL A 12 -5.90 0.98 -5.61
C VAL A 12 -6.44 1.82 -6.75
N THR A 13 -6.93 3.00 -6.44
CA THR A 13 -7.52 3.86 -7.45
C THR A 13 -6.52 4.87 -7.98
N ARG A 14 -5.50 5.22 -7.20
CA ARG A 14 -4.53 6.20 -7.62
C ARG A 14 -3.26 6.04 -6.79
N ILE A 15 -2.13 6.12 -7.45
CA ILE A 15 -0.85 6.22 -6.78
C ILE A 15 -0.44 7.68 -6.83
N ARG A 16 -0.27 8.28 -5.66
CA ARG A 16 -0.02 9.72 -5.60
C ARG A 16 1.45 10.04 -5.67
N ASP A 17 2.28 9.19 -5.07
CA ASP A 17 3.71 9.46 -5.03
C ASP A 17 4.46 8.18 -4.76
N ILE A 18 5.60 8.03 -5.39
CA ILE A 18 6.51 6.93 -5.14
C ILE A 18 7.89 7.51 -5.03
N LYS A 19 8.56 7.26 -3.92
CA LYS A 19 9.92 7.71 -3.72
C LYS A 19 10.82 6.51 -3.48
N PHE A 20 11.79 6.36 -4.35
CA PHE A 20 12.74 5.27 -4.30
C PHE A 20 14.02 5.81 -3.68
N LYS A 21 14.43 5.24 -2.55
CA LYS A 21 15.56 5.77 -1.82
C LYS A 21 16.83 4.96 -2.02
N HIS A 22 16.70 3.64 -1.99
CA HIS A 22 17.86 2.76 -2.07
C HIS A 22 17.49 1.51 -2.81
N PHE A 23 18.49 0.83 -3.33
CA PHE A 23 18.27 -0.45 -3.99
C PHE A 23 18.31 -1.57 -2.98
N ALA A 24 17.47 -2.57 -3.21
CA ALA A 24 17.53 -3.81 -2.46
C ALA A 24 18.43 -4.78 -3.20
N ARG A 25 19.11 -5.64 -2.46
CA ARG A 25 19.95 -6.67 -3.04
C ARG A 25 19.28 -8.02 -2.90
N PRO A 26 19.59 -8.96 -3.77
CA PRO A 26 19.09 -10.32 -3.58
C PRO A 26 19.51 -10.83 -2.21
N GLY A 27 18.59 -11.48 -1.52
CA GLY A 27 18.87 -11.99 -0.20
C GLY A 27 18.54 -11.07 0.94
N ASP A 28 18.28 -9.79 0.67
CA ASP A 28 17.87 -8.87 1.72
C ASP A 28 16.44 -9.18 2.17
N THR A 29 16.20 -8.98 3.46
CA THR A 29 14.88 -9.16 4.02
C THR A 29 14.16 -7.82 3.99
N LEU A 30 13.05 -7.78 3.29
CA LEU A 30 12.27 -6.55 3.16
C LEU A 30 11.14 -6.55 4.17
N THR A 31 10.98 -5.43 4.84
CA THR A 31 9.86 -5.23 5.75
C THR A 31 8.96 -4.17 5.17
N MET A 32 7.69 -4.52 4.98
CA MET A 32 6.70 -3.59 4.46
C MET A 32 5.78 -3.15 5.57
N LYS A 33 5.51 -1.86 5.61
CA LYS A 33 4.60 -1.30 6.59
C LYS A 33 3.61 -0.41 5.86
N VAL A 34 2.34 -0.60 6.14
CA VAL A 34 1.27 0.18 5.51
C VAL A 34 0.50 0.89 6.61
N THR A 35 0.24 2.16 6.40
CA THR A 35 -0.45 2.99 7.36
C THR A 35 -1.65 3.64 6.68
N LEU A 36 -2.77 3.65 7.36
CA LEU A 36 -3.94 4.39 6.91
C LEU A 36 -3.81 5.81 7.40
N ASP A 37 -3.68 6.74 6.47
CA ASP A 37 -3.47 8.15 6.80
C ASP A 37 -4.78 8.90 6.98
N ASP A 38 -5.77 8.58 6.15
CA ASP A 38 -7.05 9.27 6.22
C ASP A 38 -8.10 8.43 5.53
N GLN A 39 -9.34 8.72 5.82
CA GLN A 39 -10.46 8.02 5.22
C GLN A 39 -11.59 9.02 5.00
N VAL A 40 -12.08 9.11 3.76
CA VAL A 40 -13.18 9.97 3.41
C VAL A 40 -14.17 9.12 2.62
N ASP A 41 -15.35 8.89 3.18
CA ASP A 41 -16.34 8.02 2.57
C ASP A 41 -15.74 6.66 2.26
N ASN A 42 -15.68 6.29 0.99
CA ASN A 42 -15.10 5.03 0.57
C ASN A 42 -13.65 5.13 0.17
N ALA A 43 -13.09 6.31 0.24
CA ALA A 43 -11.71 6.51 -0.18
C ALA A 43 -10.78 6.41 1.03
N TYR A 44 -9.72 5.64 0.87
CA TYR A 44 -8.72 5.46 1.90
C TYR A 44 -7.40 6.00 1.39
N TYR A 45 -6.81 6.90 2.14
CA TYR A 45 -5.51 7.48 1.81
C TYR A 45 -4.47 6.78 2.66
N MET A 46 -3.57 6.09 2.00
CA MET A 46 -2.65 5.20 2.68
C MET A 46 -1.23 5.48 2.24
N SER A 47 -0.31 5.12 3.10
CA SER A 47 1.11 5.17 2.76
C SER A 47 1.74 3.84 3.10
N GLY A 48 2.69 3.45 2.27
CA GLY A 48 3.43 2.23 2.50
C GLY A 48 4.91 2.51 2.45
N THR A 49 5.66 1.79 3.25
CA THR A 49 7.11 1.90 3.25
C THR A 49 7.71 0.51 3.22
N ILE A 50 8.87 0.40 2.58
CA ILE A 50 9.63 -0.83 2.55
C ILE A 50 11.01 -0.52 3.12
N HIS A 51 11.41 -1.32 4.07
CA HIS A 51 12.69 -1.14 4.77
C HIS A 51 13.53 -2.40 4.70
N ILE A 52 14.83 -2.21 4.76
CA ILE A 52 15.78 -3.28 5.03
C ILE A 52 16.51 -2.86 6.29
N GLY A 53 16.23 -3.57 7.41
CA GLY A 53 16.75 -3.13 8.69
C GLY A 53 16.23 -1.74 9.00
N ASP A 54 17.14 -0.80 9.21
CA ASP A 54 16.76 0.59 9.48
C ASP A 54 16.70 1.46 8.26
N LYS A 55 16.97 0.89 7.09
CA LYS A 55 17.10 1.67 5.89
C LYS A 55 15.79 1.71 5.11
N LEU A 56 15.33 2.90 4.83
CA LEU A 56 14.13 3.08 4.02
C LEU A 56 14.48 2.90 2.55
N ILE A 57 13.82 1.95 1.92
CA ILE A 57 14.08 1.63 0.52
C ILE A 57 13.10 2.35 -0.39
N LEU A 58 11.82 2.32 -0.02
CA LEU A 58 10.77 2.83 -0.88
C LEU A 58 9.65 3.37 -0.03
N LYS A 59 9.11 4.49 -0.46
CA LYS A 59 7.89 5.04 0.14
C LYS A 59 6.88 5.28 -0.96
N ILE A 60 5.66 4.85 -0.73
CA ILE A 60 4.58 5.02 -1.69
C ILE A 60 3.38 5.61 -0.97
N ILE A 61 2.75 6.58 -1.60
CA ILE A 61 1.50 7.16 -1.12
C ILE A 61 0.45 6.85 -2.16
N PHE A 62 -0.62 6.21 -1.72
CA PHE A 62 -1.63 5.77 -2.66
C PHE A 62 -3.01 5.95 -2.08
N GLN A 63 -3.98 5.90 -2.95
CA GLN A 63 -5.37 6.03 -2.61
C GLN A 63 -6.09 4.75 -3.03
N ALA A 64 -6.90 4.24 -2.14
CA ALA A 64 -7.66 3.03 -2.40
C ALA A 64 -9.13 3.30 -2.17
N ALA A 65 -9.97 2.51 -2.77
CA ALA A 65 -11.40 2.58 -2.55
C ALA A 65 -11.91 1.18 -2.29
N LEU A 66 -12.94 1.11 -1.45
CA LEU A 66 -13.60 -0.15 -1.17
C LEU A 66 -14.84 -0.23 -2.03
N LEU A 67 -14.87 -1.22 -2.90
CA LEU A 67 -16.03 -1.42 -3.76
C LEU A 67 -17.07 -2.23 -3.01
N PRO A 68 -18.36 -1.93 -3.24
CA PRO A 68 -19.39 -2.74 -2.61
C PRO A 68 -19.39 -4.16 -3.16
N PRO A 69 -19.92 -5.10 -2.41
CA PRO A 69 -20.03 -6.45 -2.91
C PRO A 69 -20.90 -6.45 -4.18
N GLU A 70 -20.61 -7.40 -5.02
CA GLU A 70 -21.35 -7.51 -6.26
C GLU A 70 -22.79 -7.83 -5.98
N GLN A 71 -23.67 -7.15 -6.68
CA GLN A 71 -25.10 -7.40 -6.49
C GLN A 71 -25.56 -8.49 -7.38
#